data_3a4c66f5dfb08a8306ffb30b1616621d
#
_entry.id   3a4c66f5dfb08a8306ffb30b1616621d
#
_cell.length_a   1.000
_cell.length_b   1.000
_cell.length_c   1.000
_cell.angle_alpha   90.00
_cell.angle_beta   90.00
_cell.angle_gamma   90.00
#
_symmetry.space_group_name_H-M   'P 1'
#
loop_
_entity.id
_entity.type
_entity.pdbx_description
1 polymer ?
#
loop_
_entity_poly.entity_id
_entity_poly.type
_entity_poly.pdbx_seq_one_letter_code
_entity_poly.pdbx_strand_id
1 'polypeptide(L)'
;MVSSNRLVQKWALFSLWGITLWGLPSYAIPDNIPAAADDLNIEQDLVQRSPVLKRWLDAPPNVLSEIDNTPAFPTKFKVGVANVTSRDNDYELALGVEDVFLGKSRITVSGEYRQSLNQNAHNTTLWGGNVRYYLLPLGAYVNLAPQVGYTSLRLEGTEFQGPELGGKLVFALAQTADVTLTETVILPSQGLTVGRTQLSFGYALSPAIRVSADIGFINAPTRQDTSFGINFEFTSY
;
A
#
# COMPACT_ATOMS: atom_id res chain seq x y z
N MET A 1 5.02 -35.77 -31.44
CA MET A 1 4.93 -34.33 -31.40
C MET A 1 4.85 -33.92 -29.93
N VAL A 2 6.01 -33.78 -29.33
CA VAL A 2 6.18 -33.42 -27.90
C VAL A 2 7.19 -32.28 -27.87
N SER A 3 7.01 -31.34 -27.05
CA SER A 3 7.88 -30.23 -26.71
C SER A 3 7.39 -28.85 -27.07
N SER A 4 6.83 -28.18 -26.08
CA SER A 4 7.01 -26.72 -25.92
C SER A 4 6.30 -26.20 -24.65
N ASN A 5 6.67 -26.64 -23.45
CA ASN A 5 6.05 -26.08 -22.23
C ASN A 5 7.03 -26.00 -21.04
N ARG A 6 8.31 -25.71 -21.28
CA ARG A 6 9.29 -25.56 -20.19
C ARG A 6 9.84 -24.14 -19.99
N LEU A 7 9.35 -23.15 -20.71
CA LEU A 7 9.91 -21.78 -20.62
C LEU A 7 9.13 -20.84 -19.68
N VAL A 8 7.90 -21.14 -19.34
CA VAL A 8 7.05 -20.23 -18.53
C VAL A 8 7.32 -20.37 -17.02
N GLN A 9 7.88 -21.49 -16.57
CA GLN A 9 8.13 -21.72 -15.14
C GLN A 9 9.33 -20.97 -14.54
N LYS A 10 10.17 -20.33 -15.37
CA LYS A 10 11.42 -19.71 -14.89
C LYS A 10 11.31 -18.25 -14.43
N TRP A 11 10.20 -17.58 -14.64
CA TRP A 11 10.06 -16.16 -14.31
C TRP A 11 9.43 -15.89 -12.93
N ALA A 12 8.78 -16.86 -12.32
CA ALA A 12 8.13 -16.70 -11.01
C ALA A 12 9.09 -16.79 -9.81
N LEU A 13 10.35 -17.16 -10.01
CA LEU A 13 11.32 -17.36 -8.92
C LEU A 13 12.41 -16.28 -8.83
N PHE A 14 12.39 -15.25 -9.67
CA PHE A 14 13.48 -14.27 -9.72
C PHE A 14 13.27 -13.01 -8.85
N SER A 15 12.11 -12.81 -8.24
CA SER A 15 11.83 -11.60 -7.44
C SER A 15 12.14 -11.72 -5.94
N LEU A 16 12.50 -12.90 -5.44
CA LEU A 16 12.66 -13.11 -3.97
C LEU A 16 14.11 -13.17 -3.47
N TRP A 17 15.10 -12.97 -4.33
CA TRP A 17 16.51 -13.02 -3.93
C TRP A 17 17.21 -11.69 -4.20
N GLY A 18 17.32 -10.84 -3.18
CA GLY A 18 18.18 -9.67 -3.28
C GLY A 18 18.02 -8.57 -2.24
N ILE A 19 17.19 -8.71 -1.23
CA ILE A 19 17.21 -7.76 -0.12
C ILE A 19 18.05 -8.35 1.02
N THR A 20 19.35 -8.25 0.89
CA THR A 20 20.23 -8.28 2.05
C THR A 20 19.90 -7.02 2.87
N LEU A 21 19.23 -7.22 3.99
CA LEU A 21 19.05 -6.19 5.02
C LEU A 21 20.43 -5.74 5.51
N TRP A 22 20.98 -4.74 4.85
CA TRP A 22 22.05 -3.96 5.43
C TRP A 22 21.45 -3.29 6.65
N GLY A 23 21.99 -3.63 7.83
CA GLY A 23 21.55 -3.06 9.08
C GLY A 23 21.55 -1.55 8.97
N LEU A 24 20.36 -0.96 8.98
CA LEU A 24 20.21 0.48 9.10
C LEU A 24 20.80 0.86 10.46
N PRO A 25 21.71 1.86 10.52
CA PRO A 25 22.22 2.30 11.78
C PRO A 25 21.04 2.78 12.64
N SER A 26 20.86 2.13 13.77
CA SER A 26 19.96 2.61 14.81
C SER A 26 20.54 3.90 15.36
N TYR A 27 20.09 5.04 14.88
CA TYR A 27 20.39 6.31 15.52
C TYR A 27 19.63 6.33 16.84
N ALA A 28 20.34 6.08 17.93
CA ALA A 28 19.85 6.40 19.26
C ALA A 28 19.77 7.94 19.33
N ILE A 29 18.53 8.45 19.34
CA ILE A 29 18.27 9.87 19.55
C ILE A 29 18.56 10.14 21.04
N PRO A 30 19.44 11.09 21.38
CA PRO A 30 19.67 11.42 22.78
C PRO A 30 18.38 12.02 23.37
N ASP A 31 17.95 11.48 24.50
CA ASP A 31 16.75 11.90 25.24
C ASP A 31 16.86 13.33 25.84
N ASN A 32 17.97 14.01 25.65
CA ASN A 32 18.21 15.39 26.11
C ASN A 32 18.33 16.32 24.88
N ILE A 33 17.21 16.91 24.47
CA ILE A 33 17.25 18.17 23.72
C ILE A 33 17.52 19.27 24.73
N PRO A 34 18.71 19.90 24.74
CA PRO A 34 18.98 21.04 25.60
C PRO A 34 17.94 22.12 25.27
N ALA A 35 17.55 22.89 26.29
CA ALA A 35 16.61 24.00 26.09
C ALA A 35 17.20 24.93 25.01
N ALA A 36 16.64 24.85 23.80
CA ALA A 36 17.18 25.42 22.57
C ALA A 36 17.33 26.97 22.60
N ALA A 37 16.83 27.60 23.62
CA ALA A 37 16.85 29.05 23.77
C ALA A 37 18.24 29.61 24.10
N ASP A 38 19.03 28.92 24.91
CA ASP A 38 20.34 29.45 25.37
C ASP A 38 21.42 29.26 24.30
N ASP A 39 21.31 28.26 23.42
CA ASP A 39 22.31 28.01 22.37
C ASP A 39 22.12 28.89 21.11
N LEU A 40 20.92 29.43 20.89
CA LEU A 40 20.61 30.18 19.67
C LEU A 40 20.93 31.67 19.72
N ASN A 41 21.39 32.19 20.87
CA ASN A 41 21.74 33.61 21.08
C ASN A 41 20.68 34.59 20.51
N ILE A 42 19.39 34.25 20.70
CA ILE A 42 18.28 35.06 20.21
C ILE A 42 18.02 36.20 21.18
N GLU A 43 17.96 37.43 20.65
CA GLU A 43 17.65 38.64 21.44
C GLU A 43 16.31 38.46 22.17
N GLN A 44 16.28 38.60 23.49
CA GLN A 44 15.08 38.42 24.31
C GLN A 44 13.93 39.33 23.90
N ASP A 45 14.21 40.50 23.35
CA ASP A 45 13.23 41.45 22.82
C ASP A 45 12.50 40.87 21.60
N LEU A 46 13.19 40.13 20.73
CA LEU A 46 12.57 39.42 19.59
C LEU A 46 11.65 38.29 20.06
N VAL A 47 12.06 37.57 21.10
CA VAL A 47 11.20 36.48 21.66
C VAL A 47 9.92 37.06 22.24
N GLN A 48 10.00 38.21 22.97
CA GLN A 48 8.81 38.82 23.58
C GLN A 48 7.84 39.39 22.54
N ARG A 49 8.35 39.90 21.41
CA ARG A 49 7.55 40.51 20.34
C ARG A 49 6.94 39.48 19.39
N SER A 50 7.43 38.24 19.37
CA SER A 50 6.94 37.19 18.50
C SER A 50 6.22 36.07 19.27
N PRO A 51 4.88 36.04 19.29
CA PRO A 51 4.12 34.96 19.93
C PRO A 51 4.45 33.59 19.38
N VAL A 52 4.82 33.52 18.08
CA VAL A 52 5.22 32.29 17.40
C VAL A 52 6.55 31.79 17.94
N LEU A 53 7.57 32.65 18.01
CA LEU A 53 8.89 32.31 18.51
C LEU A 53 8.85 31.88 19.97
N LYS A 54 8.05 32.60 20.80
CA LYS A 54 7.81 32.23 22.19
C LYS A 54 7.20 30.82 22.31
N ARG A 55 6.15 30.49 21.51
CA ARG A 55 5.56 29.17 21.49
C ARG A 55 6.57 28.07 21.10
N TRP A 56 7.44 28.33 20.14
CA TRP A 56 8.47 27.38 19.71
C TRP A 56 9.55 27.16 20.79
N LEU A 57 9.88 28.16 21.55
CA LEU A 57 10.84 28.05 22.64
C LEU A 57 10.23 27.39 23.88
N ASP A 58 8.98 27.71 24.20
CA ASP A 58 8.30 27.16 25.38
C ASP A 58 7.86 25.68 25.15
N ALA A 59 7.50 25.32 23.93
CA ALA A 59 7.07 23.97 23.56
C ALA A 59 7.50 23.67 22.12
N PRO A 60 8.77 23.32 21.90
CA PRO A 60 9.24 22.93 20.56
C PRO A 60 8.44 21.72 20.06
N PRO A 61 7.91 21.79 18.83
CA PRO A 61 7.15 20.66 18.27
C PRO A 61 8.09 19.45 18.13
N ASN A 62 7.65 18.32 18.61
CA ASN A 62 8.41 17.08 18.43
C ASN A 62 8.22 16.54 17.00
N VAL A 63 8.92 17.17 16.06
CA VAL A 63 8.85 16.86 14.63
C VAL A 63 9.20 15.39 14.34
N LEU A 64 10.12 14.82 15.10
CA LEU A 64 10.49 13.40 14.94
C LEU A 64 9.35 12.48 15.33
N SER A 65 8.69 12.76 16.45
CA SER A 65 7.49 11.98 16.84
C SER A 65 6.34 12.14 15.86
N GLU A 66 6.21 13.30 15.25
CA GLU A 66 5.20 13.56 14.22
C GLU A 66 5.50 12.74 12.95
N ILE A 67 6.75 12.75 12.46
CA ILE A 67 7.18 11.94 11.32
C ILE A 67 7.04 10.46 11.61
N ASP A 68 7.34 10.01 12.82
CA ASP A 68 7.23 8.60 13.19
C ASP A 68 5.78 8.09 13.22
N ASN A 69 4.83 8.92 13.66
CA ASN A 69 3.50 8.48 14.00
C ASN A 69 2.38 9.05 13.11
N THR A 70 2.66 10.06 12.29
CA THR A 70 1.66 10.64 11.39
C THR A 70 1.85 10.07 9.99
N PRO A 71 0.90 9.26 9.48
CA PRO A 71 1.05 8.66 8.18
C PRO A 71 1.09 9.70 7.05
N ALA A 72 2.04 9.53 6.11
CA ALA A 72 2.09 10.31 4.87
C ALA A 72 0.99 9.89 3.88
N PHE A 73 0.24 8.83 4.20
CA PHE A 73 -0.85 8.28 3.40
C PHE A 73 -2.06 7.97 4.31
N PRO A 74 -3.28 8.28 3.88
CA PRO A 74 -4.49 8.08 4.69
C PRO A 74 -5.02 6.65 4.62
N THR A 75 -5.93 6.32 5.55
CA THR A 75 -6.86 5.21 5.36
C THR A 75 -7.77 5.54 4.18
N LYS A 76 -8.00 4.58 3.28
CA LYS A 76 -8.75 4.75 2.03
C LYS A 76 -9.92 3.77 1.96
N PHE A 77 -11.12 4.27 1.64
CA PHE A 77 -12.26 3.47 1.18
C PHE A 77 -12.35 3.64 -0.32
N LYS A 78 -12.24 2.54 -1.07
CA LYS A 78 -12.19 2.53 -2.52
C LYS A 78 -13.48 1.97 -3.10
N VAL A 79 -14.02 2.65 -4.11
CA VAL A 79 -15.11 2.16 -4.96
C VAL A 79 -14.72 2.46 -6.41
N GLY A 80 -14.71 1.45 -7.25
CA GLY A 80 -14.27 1.65 -8.63
C GLY A 80 -14.74 0.58 -9.59
N VAL A 81 -14.34 0.78 -10.83
CA VAL A 81 -14.54 -0.16 -11.93
C VAL A 81 -13.22 -0.44 -12.61
N ALA A 82 -13.03 -1.67 -13.02
CA ALA A 82 -11.86 -2.07 -13.80
C ALA A 82 -12.30 -2.79 -15.08
N ASN A 83 -11.58 -2.55 -16.15
CA ASN A 83 -11.69 -3.32 -17.40
C ASN A 83 -10.58 -4.37 -17.41
N VAL A 84 -10.95 -5.63 -17.63
CA VAL A 84 -10.01 -6.73 -17.78
C VAL A 84 -9.67 -6.88 -19.26
N THR A 85 -8.54 -6.30 -19.68
CA THR A 85 -8.16 -6.21 -21.10
C THR A 85 -7.83 -7.56 -21.74
N SER A 86 -7.51 -8.56 -20.94
CA SER A 86 -7.31 -9.94 -21.39
C SER A 86 -8.61 -10.69 -21.68
N ARG A 87 -9.76 -10.06 -21.44
CA ARG A 87 -11.12 -10.60 -21.65
C ARG A 87 -11.96 -9.60 -22.41
N ASP A 88 -12.60 -10.04 -23.46
CA ASP A 88 -13.47 -9.18 -24.27
C ASP A 88 -14.65 -8.66 -23.43
N ASN A 89 -14.74 -7.33 -23.30
CA ASN A 89 -15.84 -6.62 -22.62
C ASN A 89 -16.12 -7.06 -21.16
N ASP A 90 -15.11 -7.50 -20.42
CA ASP A 90 -15.27 -7.82 -19.01
C ASP A 90 -14.92 -6.60 -18.13
N TYR A 91 -15.92 -6.15 -17.37
CA TYR A 91 -15.78 -5.09 -16.38
C TYR A 91 -15.98 -5.67 -15.00
N GLU A 92 -15.16 -5.24 -14.05
CA GLU A 92 -15.24 -5.63 -12.64
C GLU A 92 -15.64 -4.43 -11.78
N LEU A 93 -16.56 -4.66 -10.84
CA LEU A 93 -16.76 -3.75 -9.71
C LEU A 93 -15.69 -4.03 -8.68
N ALA A 94 -15.05 -2.98 -8.18
CA ALA A 94 -14.03 -3.03 -7.14
C ALA A 94 -14.48 -2.26 -5.90
N LEU A 95 -14.41 -2.91 -4.75
CA LEU A 95 -14.65 -2.30 -3.43
C LEU A 95 -13.46 -2.62 -2.54
N GLY A 96 -13.05 -1.69 -1.68
CA GLY A 96 -11.95 -1.93 -0.78
C GLY A 96 -11.87 -0.97 0.37
N VAL A 97 -11.22 -1.44 1.41
CA VAL A 97 -10.72 -0.60 2.49
C VAL A 97 -9.22 -0.85 2.61
N GLU A 98 -8.44 0.21 2.64
CA GLU A 98 -6.99 0.11 2.63
C GLU A 98 -6.37 0.92 3.76
N ASP A 99 -5.40 0.29 4.43
CA ASP A 99 -4.58 0.89 5.47
C ASP A 99 -5.38 1.46 6.64
N VAL A 100 -6.29 0.66 7.22
CA VAL A 100 -6.92 0.98 8.52
C VAL A 100 -5.89 0.76 9.61
N PHE A 101 -5.40 1.85 10.20
CA PHE A 101 -4.38 1.80 11.25
C PHE A 101 -4.93 1.24 12.55
N LEU A 102 -4.20 0.33 13.19
CA LEU A 102 -4.53 -0.19 14.51
C LEU A 102 -3.96 0.74 15.59
N GLY A 103 -4.73 1.75 15.95
CA GLY A 103 -4.32 2.80 16.88
C GLY A 103 -3.16 3.64 16.31
N LYS A 104 -2.15 3.92 17.15
CA LYS A 104 -0.94 4.65 16.75
C LYS A 104 0.20 3.72 16.34
N SER A 105 -0.11 2.52 15.90
CA SER A 105 0.92 1.55 15.49
C SER A 105 1.20 1.63 14.00
N ARG A 106 2.30 1.00 13.58
CA ARG A 106 2.65 0.83 12.16
C ARG A 106 1.95 -0.38 11.53
N ILE A 107 0.92 -0.93 12.21
CA ILE A 107 0.15 -2.05 11.73
C ILE A 107 -1.14 -1.54 11.12
N THR A 108 -1.45 -2.03 9.92
CA THR A 108 -2.72 -1.73 9.24
C THR A 108 -3.44 -3.00 8.84
N VAL A 109 -4.76 -2.88 8.68
CA VAL A 109 -5.63 -3.91 8.13
C VAL A 109 -6.23 -3.39 6.84
N SER A 110 -6.32 -4.27 5.84
CA SER A 110 -6.95 -3.95 4.56
C SER A 110 -7.84 -5.09 4.10
N GLY A 111 -8.85 -4.76 3.30
CA GLY A 111 -9.73 -5.74 2.68
C GLY A 111 -10.16 -5.30 1.29
N GLU A 112 -10.35 -6.26 0.40
CA GLU A 112 -10.79 -6.00 -0.98
C GLU A 112 -11.87 -6.99 -1.40
N TYR A 113 -12.73 -6.51 -2.30
CA TYR A 113 -13.73 -7.30 -3.01
C TYR A 113 -13.78 -6.85 -4.46
N ARG A 114 -13.71 -7.81 -5.40
CA ARG A 114 -13.90 -7.54 -6.83
C ARG A 114 -14.84 -8.58 -7.41
N GLN A 115 -15.68 -8.15 -8.32
CA GLN A 115 -16.64 -9.03 -8.99
C GLN A 115 -16.83 -8.61 -10.43
N SER A 116 -16.77 -9.58 -11.37
CA SER A 116 -17.15 -9.36 -12.76
C SER A 116 -18.62 -8.96 -12.86
N LEU A 117 -18.91 -7.92 -13.64
CA LEU A 117 -20.27 -7.48 -13.94
C LEU A 117 -20.94 -8.38 -14.99
N ASN A 118 -20.16 -9.08 -15.80
CA ASN A 118 -20.64 -10.02 -16.82
C ASN A 118 -20.50 -11.48 -16.35
N GLN A 119 -21.29 -11.86 -15.36
CA GLN A 119 -21.21 -13.18 -14.73
C GLN A 119 -21.55 -14.37 -15.68
N ASN A 120 -22.26 -14.10 -16.77
CA ASN A 120 -22.61 -15.15 -17.74
C ASN A 120 -21.44 -15.54 -18.64
N ALA A 121 -20.54 -14.60 -18.93
CA ALA A 121 -19.37 -14.84 -19.77
C ALA A 121 -18.13 -15.16 -18.92
N HIS A 122 -17.95 -14.44 -17.81
CA HIS A 122 -16.75 -14.51 -16.98
C HIS A 122 -17.11 -14.40 -15.50
N ASN A 123 -17.25 -15.54 -14.82
CA ASN A 123 -17.54 -15.55 -13.39
C ASN A 123 -16.24 -15.40 -12.58
N THR A 124 -15.78 -14.14 -12.44
CA THR A 124 -14.64 -13.82 -11.63
C THR A 124 -15.09 -13.14 -10.35
N THR A 125 -14.60 -13.63 -9.24
CA THR A 125 -14.81 -13.01 -7.92
C THR A 125 -13.52 -13.10 -7.14
N LEU A 126 -13.14 -12.00 -6.51
CA LEU A 126 -12.01 -11.92 -5.60
C LEU A 126 -12.48 -11.27 -4.31
N TRP A 127 -12.13 -11.86 -3.20
CA TRP A 127 -12.23 -11.23 -1.89
C TRP A 127 -11.05 -11.64 -1.03
N GLY A 128 -10.61 -10.73 -0.19
CA GLY A 128 -9.49 -10.99 0.69
C GLY A 128 -9.30 -9.93 1.74
N GLY A 129 -8.48 -10.26 2.71
CA GLY A 129 -8.05 -9.33 3.74
C GLY A 129 -6.62 -9.62 4.18
N ASN A 130 -5.91 -8.57 4.55
CA ASN A 130 -4.52 -8.68 4.96
C ASN A 130 -4.17 -7.72 6.10
N VAL A 131 -3.11 -8.06 6.78
CA VAL A 131 -2.44 -7.24 7.79
C VAL A 131 -1.08 -6.85 7.24
N ARG A 132 -0.71 -5.58 7.40
CA ARG A 132 0.57 -5.01 6.96
C ARG A 132 1.32 -4.42 8.14
N TYR A 133 2.64 -4.43 8.06
CA TYR A 133 3.51 -3.74 9.00
C TYR A 133 4.45 -2.82 8.26
N TYR A 134 4.33 -1.51 8.47
CA TYR A 134 5.17 -0.49 7.85
C TYR A 134 6.54 -0.42 8.52
N LEU A 135 7.60 -0.70 7.74
CA LEU A 135 8.97 -0.81 8.25
C LEU A 135 9.60 0.55 8.56
N LEU A 136 9.29 1.57 7.76
CA LEU A 136 9.82 2.91 7.92
C LEU A 136 8.85 3.80 8.71
N PRO A 137 9.29 4.99 9.20
CA PRO A 137 8.41 5.98 9.80
C PRO A 137 7.19 6.27 8.94
N LEU A 138 6.01 6.40 9.55
CA LEU A 138 4.76 6.55 8.80
C LEU A 138 4.71 7.83 7.95
N GLY A 139 5.38 8.90 8.38
CA GLY A 139 5.50 10.16 7.64
C GLY A 139 6.59 10.17 6.57
N ALA A 140 7.29 9.05 6.33
CA ALA A 140 8.32 8.97 5.30
C ALA A 140 7.70 9.00 3.89
N TYR A 141 8.38 9.65 2.95
CA TYR A 141 7.97 9.70 1.53
C TYR A 141 8.00 8.34 0.84
N VAL A 142 8.81 7.41 1.33
CA VAL A 142 8.88 6.04 0.85
C VAL A 142 8.64 5.12 2.02
N ASN A 143 7.77 4.12 1.84
CA ASN A 143 7.56 3.12 2.87
C ASN A 143 7.39 1.72 2.25
N LEU A 144 7.83 0.71 2.98
CA LEU A 144 7.72 -0.69 2.62
C LEU A 144 6.95 -1.42 3.71
N ALA A 145 5.94 -2.18 3.33
CA ALA A 145 5.13 -2.95 4.25
C ALA A 145 5.00 -4.41 3.79
N PRO A 146 5.70 -5.35 4.43
CA PRO A 146 5.37 -6.76 4.30
C PRO A 146 3.92 -6.99 4.74
N GLN A 147 3.24 -7.92 4.06
CA GLN A 147 1.85 -8.26 4.36
C GLN A 147 1.63 -9.76 4.42
N VAL A 148 0.68 -10.13 5.25
CA VAL A 148 0.13 -11.48 5.34
C VAL A 148 -1.39 -11.39 5.34
N GLY A 149 -2.06 -12.35 4.72
CA GLY A 149 -3.50 -12.31 4.62
C GLY A 149 -4.11 -13.64 4.20
N TYR A 150 -5.36 -13.55 3.81
CA TYR A 150 -6.11 -14.65 3.22
C TYR A 150 -6.92 -14.12 2.05
N THR A 151 -6.85 -14.81 0.91
CA THR A 151 -7.53 -14.39 -0.32
C THR A 151 -8.20 -15.60 -0.97
N SER A 152 -9.42 -15.39 -1.45
CA SER A 152 -10.12 -16.28 -2.36
C SER A 152 -10.30 -15.60 -3.70
N LEU A 153 -9.81 -16.25 -4.74
CA LEU A 153 -9.90 -15.81 -6.13
C LEU A 153 -10.57 -16.90 -6.94
N ARG A 154 -11.72 -16.60 -7.53
CA ARG A 154 -12.40 -17.48 -8.49
C ARG A 154 -12.17 -16.95 -9.90
N LEU A 155 -11.64 -17.79 -10.77
CA LEU A 155 -11.41 -17.51 -12.19
C LEU A 155 -12.10 -18.58 -13.02
N GLU A 156 -13.18 -18.21 -13.74
CA GLU A 156 -13.89 -19.10 -14.68
C GLU A 156 -14.22 -20.50 -14.09
N GLY A 157 -14.70 -20.51 -12.85
CA GLY A 157 -15.08 -21.77 -12.17
C GLY A 157 -13.96 -22.46 -11.40
N THR A 158 -12.70 -22.05 -11.59
CA THR A 158 -11.59 -22.53 -10.75
C THR A 158 -11.39 -21.58 -9.57
N GLU A 159 -11.34 -22.14 -8.37
CA GLU A 159 -11.15 -21.36 -7.14
C GLU A 159 -9.75 -21.58 -6.56
N PHE A 160 -9.08 -20.48 -6.32
CA PHE A 160 -7.76 -20.40 -5.66
C PHE A 160 -7.95 -19.67 -4.34
N GLN A 161 -7.96 -20.41 -3.24
CA GLN A 161 -8.12 -19.82 -1.91
C GLN A 161 -7.04 -20.29 -0.96
N GLY A 162 -6.52 -19.35 -0.16
CA GLY A 162 -5.48 -19.68 0.80
C GLY A 162 -4.80 -18.49 1.43
N PRO A 163 -3.78 -18.74 2.26
CA PRO A 163 -2.92 -17.71 2.78
C PRO A 163 -2.30 -16.88 1.65
N GLU A 164 -2.19 -15.59 1.88
CA GLU A 164 -1.53 -14.63 1.00
C GLU A 164 -0.30 -14.06 1.70
N LEU A 165 0.82 -14.02 0.99
CA LEU A 165 2.05 -13.38 1.43
C LEU A 165 2.45 -12.34 0.39
N GLY A 166 3.03 -11.23 0.84
CA GLY A 166 3.48 -10.20 -0.10
C GLY A 166 4.05 -8.97 0.56
N GLY A 167 4.07 -7.88 -0.20
CA GLY A 167 4.54 -6.59 0.26
C GLY A 167 3.94 -5.44 -0.55
N LYS A 168 3.87 -4.29 0.10
CA LYS A 168 3.44 -3.03 -0.49
C LYS A 168 4.56 -2.02 -0.38
N LEU A 169 4.90 -1.39 -1.49
CA LEU A 169 5.80 -0.25 -1.57
C LEU A 169 4.97 1.00 -1.83
N VAL A 170 5.16 2.02 -1.00
CA VAL A 170 4.43 3.30 -1.09
C VAL A 170 5.42 4.41 -1.38
N PHE A 171 5.12 5.24 -2.36
CA PHE A 171 5.83 6.48 -2.67
C PHE A 171 4.85 7.64 -2.51
N ALA A 172 4.95 8.41 -1.45
CA ALA A 172 4.22 9.67 -1.27
C ALA A 172 4.96 10.77 -2.04
N LEU A 173 4.55 11.02 -3.28
CA LEU A 173 5.18 12.01 -4.15
C LEU A 173 4.91 13.45 -3.68
N ALA A 174 3.73 13.67 -3.11
CA ALA A 174 3.29 14.92 -2.51
C ALA A 174 2.19 14.60 -1.49
N GLN A 175 1.75 15.60 -0.72
CA GLN A 175 0.57 15.45 0.15
C GLN A 175 -0.70 15.05 -0.62
N THR A 176 -0.74 15.36 -1.92
CA THR A 176 -1.89 15.10 -2.78
C THR A 176 -1.72 13.90 -3.70
N ALA A 177 -0.52 13.34 -3.85
CA ALA A 177 -0.23 12.30 -4.85
C ALA A 177 0.64 11.19 -4.26
N ASP A 178 0.26 9.96 -4.55
CA ASP A 178 1.01 8.76 -4.18
C ASP A 178 1.03 7.72 -5.31
N VAL A 179 2.08 6.91 -5.31
CA VAL A 179 2.22 5.72 -6.12
C VAL A 179 2.40 4.53 -5.20
N THR A 180 1.67 3.46 -5.43
CA THR A 180 1.82 2.23 -4.67
C THR A 180 2.04 1.04 -5.61
N LEU A 181 2.98 0.18 -5.23
CA LEU A 181 3.19 -1.11 -5.86
C LEU A 181 2.93 -2.20 -4.82
N THR A 182 2.01 -3.09 -5.11
CA THR A 182 1.70 -4.24 -4.26
C THR A 182 1.99 -5.53 -5.02
N GLU A 183 2.77 -6.41 -4.42
CA GLU A 183 3.09 -7.73 -4.96
C GLU A 183 2.65 -8.78 -3.95
N THR A 184 1.84 -9.74 -4.37
CA THR A 184 1.33 -10.79 -3.49
C THR A 184 1.32 -12.16 -4.17
N VAL A 185 1.43 -13.20 -3.36
CA VAL A 185 1.35 -14.59 -3.79
C VAL A 185 0.31 -15.29 -2.92
N ILE A 186 -0.71 -15.83 -3.54
CA ILE A 186 -1.69 -16.70 -2.90
C ILE A 186 -1.13 -18.12 -2.92
N LEU A 187 -1.18 -18.79 -1.78
CA LEU A 187 -0.70 -20.16 -1.56
C LEU A 187 -1.91 -21.09 -1.32
N PRO A 188 -2.57 -21.55 -2.37
CA PRO A 188 -3.72 -22.43 -2.20
C PRO A 188 -3.29 -23.78 -1.65
N SER A 189 -4.17 -24.40 -0.84
CA SER A 189 -3.94 -25.75 -0.28
C SER A 189 -3.79 -26.85 -1.33
N GLN A 190 -4.18 -26.61 -2.57
CA GLN A 190 -4.10 -27.54 -3.71
C GLN A 190 -2.98 -27.20 -4.71
N GLY A 191 -1.87 -26.66 -4.25
CA GLY A 191 -0.57 -26.81 -4.93
C GLY A 191 -0.18 -25.83 -6.04
N LEU A 192 -1.05 -24.97 -6.54
CA LEU A 192 -0.73 -24.03 -7.61
C LEU A 192 -0.81 -22.58 -7.11
N THR A 193 0.32 -21.89 -7.05
CA THR A 193 0.40 -20.52 -6.60
C THR A 193 -0.16 -19.54 -7.63
N VAL A 194 -0.76 -18.44 -7.14
CA VAL A 194 -1.21 -17.33 -7.96
C VAL A 194 -0.46 -16.07 -7.54
N GLY A 195 0.25 -15.46 -8.48
CA GLY A 195 0.90 -14.16 -8.30
C GLY A 195 -0.06 -13.03 -8.66
N ARG A 196 -0.04 -11.95 -7.88
CA ARG A 196 -0.79 -10.72 -8.15
C ARG A 196 0.14 -9.53 -7.98
N THR A 197 0.14 -8.66 -9.00
CA THR A 197 0.86 -7.38 -8.97
C THR A 197 -0.15 -6.28 -9.19
N GLN A 198 -0.12 -5.23 -8.39
CA GLN A 198 -0.95 -4.05 -8.56
C GLN A 198 -0.12 -2.79 -8.44
N LEU A 199 -0.20 -1.94 -9.45
CA LEU A 199 0.35 -0.59 -9.47
C LEU A 199 -0.80 0.40 -9.40
N SER A 200 -0.76 1.34 -8.47
CA SER A 200 -1.82 2.34 -8.26
C SER A 200 -1.22 3.74 -8.21
N PHE A 201 -1.88 4.68 -8.89
CA PHE A 201 -1.56 6.11 -8.90
C PHE A 201 -2.74 6.86 -8.28
N GLY A 202 -2.55 7.44 -7.11
CA GLY A 202 -3.58 8.18 -6.41
C GLY A 202 -3.37 9.69 -6.47
N TYR A 203 -4.46 10.45 -6.64
CA TYR A 203 -4.44 11.91 -6.60
C TYR A 203 -5.61 12.45 -5.77
N ALA A 204 -5.32 13.33 -4.81
CA ALA A 204 -6.33 13.96 -3.97
C ALA A 204 -6.95 15.16 -4.68
N LEU A 205 -8.27 15.13 -4.84
CA LEU A 205 -9.07 16.24 -5.33
C LEU A 205 -9.43 17.19 -4.19
N SER A 206 -9.58 16.63 -2.98
CA SER A 206 -9.80 17.35 -1.74
C SER A 206 -9.21 16.54 -0.56
N PRO A 207 -9.18 17.07 0.67
CA PRO A 207 -8.69 16.31 1.82
C PRO A 207 -9.45 14.99 2.08
N ALA A 208 -10.72 14.91 1.66
CA ALA A 208 -11.58 13.75 1.89
C ALA A 208 -11.82 12.88 0.65
N ILE A 209 -11.50 13.38 -0.57
CA ILE A 209 -11.84 12.72 -1.84
C ILE A 209 -10.61 12.64 -2.72
N ARG A 210 -10.33 11.44 -3.20
CA ARG A 210 -9.23 11.14 -4.13
C ARG A 210 -9.77 10.34 -5.32
N VAL A 211 -8.99 10.31 -6.38
CA VAL A 211 -9.15 9.38 -7.50
C VAL A 211 -7.88 8.58 -7.65
N SER A 212 -8.01 7.31 -8.04
CA SER A 212 -6.85 6.50 -8.40
C SER A 212 -7.05 5.76 -9.71
N ALA A 213 -5.93 5.52 -10.40
CA ALA A 213 -5.84 4.65 -11.55
C ALA A 213 -5.01 3.44 -11.17
N ASP A 214 -5.55 2.24 -11.38
CA ASP A 214 -4.91 0.99 -11.02
C ASP A 214 -4.58 0.17 -12.28
N ILE A 215 -3.39 -0.43 -12.29
CA ILE A 215 -2.99 -1.44 -13.26
C ILE A 215 -2.77 -2.74 -12.48
N GLY A 216 -3.50 -3.78 -12.83
CA GLY A 216 -3.44 -5.07 -12.17
C GLY A 216 -2.96 -6.17 -13.10
N PHE A 217 -2.16 -7.08 -12.57
CA PHE A 217 -1.73 -8.30 -13.23
C PHE A 217 -2.01 -9.49 -12.32
N ILE A 218 -2.67 -10.50 -12.84
CA ILE A 218 -2.90 -11.78 -12.17
C ILE A 218 -2.21 -12.84 -13.00
N ASN A 219 -1.31 -13.58 -12.37
CA ASN A 219 -0.60 -14.70 -12.99
C ASN A 219 -1.01 -15.99 -12.29
N ALA A 220 -2.04 -16.63 -12.83
CA ALA A 220 -2.52 -17.92 -12.37
C ALA A 220 -2.01 -19.05 -13.31
N PRO A 221 -1.92 -20.30 -12.84
CA PRO A 221 -1.49 -21.43 -13.66
C PRO A 221 -2.36 -21.67 -14.88
N THR A 222 -3.62 -21.31 -14.79
CA THR A 222 -4.61 -21.49 -15.85
C THR A 222 -4.72 -20.28 -16.77
N ARG A 223 -4.30 -19.08 -16.30
CA ARG A 223 -4.54 -17.83 -17.02
C ARG A 223 -3.69 -16.68 -16.50
N GLN A 224 -3.41 -15.73 -17.40
CA GLN A 224 -2.85 -14.42 -17.07
C GLN A 224 -3.87 -13.35 -17.41
N ASP A 225 -4.19 -12.49 -16.44
CA ASP A 225 -5.10 -11.38 -16.63
C ASP A 225 -4.40 -10.04 -16.38
N THR A 226 -4.77 -9.06 -17.20
CA THR A 226 -4.35 -7.67 -17.05
C THR A 226 -5.60 -6.81 -16.93
N SER A 227 -5.61 -5.91 -15.96
CA SER A 227 -6.75 -5.02 -15.73
C SER A 227 -6.30 -3.57 -15.58
N PHE A 228 -7.18 -2.65 -16.02
CA PHE A 228 -7.06 -1.21 -15.78
C PHE A 228 -8.30 -0.74 -15.05
N GLY A 229 -8.11 -0.07 -13.92
CA GLY A 229 -9.19 0.40 -13.08
C GLY A 229 -9.11 1.89 -12.78
N ILE A 230 -10.27 2.47 -12.48
CA ILE A 230 -10.41 3.81 -11.93
C ILE A 230 -11.24 3.70 -10.67
N ASN A 231 -10.77 4.31 -9.59
CA ASN A 231 -11.46 4.30 -8.31
C ASN A 231 -11.67 5.72 -7.79
N PHE A 232 -12.78 5.89 -7.11
CA PHE A 232 -12.99 6.97 -6.15
C PHE A 232 -12.57 6.47 -4.77
N GLU A 233 -11.80 7.29 -4.08
CA GLU A 233 -11.30 6.98 -2.74
C GLU A 233 -11.81 8.04 -1.76
N PHE A 234 -12.39 7.57 -0.67
CA PHE A 234 -12.74 8.41 0.48
C PHE A 234 -11.69 8.20 1.55
N THR A 235 -11.11 9.29 2.04
CA THR A 235 -9.97 9.24 2.97
C THR A 235 -10.36 9.69 4.37
N SER A 236 -9.78 9.02 5.36
CA SER A 236 -9.84 9.42 6.77
C SER A 236 -8.41 9.44 7.33
N TYR A 237 -8.09 10.50 8.04
CA TYR A 237 -6.83 10.68 8.78
C TYR A 237 -7.03 10.46 10.27
#